data_e312a24da37bf22ae04588b72d303514
#
_entry.id   e312a24da37bf22ae04588b72d303514
#
_cell.length_a   1.000
_cell.length_b   1.000
_cell.length_c   1.000
_cell.angle_alpha   90.00
_cell.angle_beta   90.00
_cell.angle_gamma   90.00
#
_symmetry.space_group_name_H-M   'P 1'
#
loop_
_entity.id
_entity.type
_entity.pdbx_description
1 polymer ?
#
loop_
_entity_poly.entity_id
_entity_poly.type
_entity_poly.pdbx_seq_one_letter_code
_entity_poly.pdbx_strand_id
1 'polypeptide(L)'
;YALFRKKHRYAHRFFIQKYSFFTIPIALSSMLQQLFNAADTAIVGLFDTSSSLAAVGTNGKIIALIVALSSGLSVGVNVLVAQQIRQLYRCRKILRICLVFSIVSSLILIEPLVIFRNFFVGFFSADQTVIQNACLRILCILFFEPLCNLYEIPAGVLRGTGHSLYPAVATIIGTCCFRIVWICTVFRHYHQLNILYYAFPISWVLTIILITIGFIAKKPDKTF
;
A
#
# COMPACT_ATOMS: atom_id res chain seq x y z
N TYR A 1 -11.63 46.39 14.18
CA TYR A 1 -10.56 45.46 14.62
C TYR A 1 -11.13 44.12 15.08
N ALA A 2 -12.22 44.10 15.86
CA ALA A 2 -12.87 42.87 16.38
C ALA A 2 -13.50 42.00 15.28
N LEU A 3 -14.10 42.57 14.24
CA LEU A 3 -14.69 41.88 13.09
C LEU A 3 -13.64 41.19 12.24
N PHE A 4 -12.47 41.83 12.07
CA PHE A 4 -11.36 41.26 11.28
C PHE A 4 -10.75 40.04 12.00
N ARG A 5 -10.60 40.10 13.35
CA ARG A 5 -10.12 38.99 14.17
C ARG A 5 -11.10 37.82 14.22
N LYS A 6 -12.40 38.09 14.16
CA LYS A 6 -13.45 37.07 14.11
C LYS A 6 -13.45 36.33 12.77
N LYS A 7 -13.35 37.07 11.64
CA LYS A 7 -13.26 36.50 10.30
C LYS A 7 -12.00 35.63 10.10
N HIS A 8 -10.88 36.04 10.66
CA HIS A 8 -9.62 35.28 10.64
C HIS A 8 -9.73 33.97 11.43
N ARG A 9 -10.39 33.98 12.59
CA ARG A 9 -10.62 32.78 13.41
C ARG A 9 -11.58 31.78 12.75
N TYR A 10 -12.63 32.25 12.09
CA TYR A 10 -13.57 31.40 11.33
C TYR A 10 -12.88 30.75 10.13
N ALA A 11 -12.11 31.52 9.37
CA ALA A 11 -11.33 30.99 8.26
C ALA A 11 -10.33 29.93 8.73
N HIS A 12 -9.60 30.18 9.80
CA HIS A 12 -8.62 29.25 10.37
C HIS A 12 -9.27 27.95 10.89
N ARG A 13 -10.43 28.02 11.59
CA ARG A 13 -11.17 26.82 12.01
C ARG A 13 -11.69 26.03 10.82
N PHE A 14 -12.23 26.69 9.81
CA PHE A 14 -12.73 26.04 8.60
C PHE A 14 -11.61 25.33 7.84
N PHE A 15 -10.44 25.95 7.73
CA PHE A 15 -9.26 25.32 7.12
C PHE A 15 -8.80 24.11 7.91
N ILE A 16 -8.63 24.22 9.22
CA ILE A 16 -8.21 23.09 10.06
C ILE A 16 -9.19 21.92 9.93
N GLN A 17 -10.49 22.18 10.04
CA GLN A 17 -11.51 21.15 9.96
C GLN A 17 -11.50 20.44 8.59
N LYS A 18 -11.36 21.19 7.50
CA LYS A 18 -11.30 20.64 6.14
C LYS A 18 -10.03 19.81 5.92
N TYR A 19 -8.86 20.30 6.36
CA TYR A 19 -7.60 19.56 6.24
C TYR A 19 -7.59 18.32 7.14
N SER A 20 -8.08 18.41 8.37
CA SER A 20 -8.16 17.26 9.28
C SER A 20 -9.06 16.16 8.70
N PHE A 21 -10.20 16.50 8.16
CA PHE A 21 -11.11 15.53 7.54
C PHE A 21 -10.49 14.81 6.34
N PHE A 22 -9.60 15.48 5.61
CA PHE A 22 -8.87 14.90 4.49
C PHE A 22 -7.66 14.06 4.95
N THR A 23 -6.90 14.54 5.93
CA THR A 23 -5.61 13.94 6.34
C THR A 23 -5.81 12.77 7.29
N ILE A 24 -6.77 12.85 8.23
CA ILE A 24 -7.00 11.80 9.24
C ILE A 24 -7.28 10.43 8.61
N PRO A 25 -8.17 10.27 7.62
CA PRO A 25 -8.41 8.96 7.00
C PRO A 25 -7.17 8.36 6.34
N ILE A 26 -6.34 9.20 5.71
CA ILE A 26 -5.10 8.76 5.06
C ILE A 26 -4.09 8.30 6.12
N ALA A 27 -3.89 9.10 7.16
CA ALA A 27 -2.97 8.76 8.25
C ALA A 27 -3.42 7.49 8.98
N LEU A 28 -4.71 7.38 9.30
CA LEU A 28 -5.27 6.19 9.96
C LEU A 28 -5.11 4.94 9.10
N SER A 29 -5.37 5.03 7.80
CA SER A 29 -5.15 3.92 6.85
C SER A 29 -3.69 3.46 6.85
N SER A 30 -2.74 4.41 6.79
CA SER A 30 -1.31 4.09 6.81
C SER A 30 -0.86 3.48 8.15
N MET A 31 -1.36 3.99 9.26
CA MET A 31 -1.07 3.43 10.59
C MET A 31 -1.62 2.01 10.73
N LEU A 32 -2.85 1.76 10.29
CA LEU A 32 -3.44 0.43 10.31
C LEU A 32 -2.65 -0.55 9.43
N GLN A 33 -2.21 -0.14 8.24
CA GLN A 33 -1.35 -0.98 7.40
C GLN A 33 -0.06 -1.38 8.12
N GLN A 34 0.59 -0.45 8.81
CA GLN A 34 1.81 -0.75 9.58
C GLN A 34 1.55 -1.66 10.77
N LEU A 35 0.43 -1.46 11.48
CA LEU A 35 0.02 -2.37 12.56
C LEU A 35 -0.23 -3.79 12.03
N PHE A 36 -0.84 -3.95 10.85
CA PHE A 36 -1.03 -5.26 10.24
C PHE A 36 0.28 -5.90 9.79
N ASN A 37 1.23 -5.14 9.24
CA ASN A 37 2.55 -5.66 8.94
C ASN A 37 3.29 -6.14 10.20
N ALA A 38 3.12 -5.42 11.31
CA ALA A 38 3.66 -5.85 12.62
C ALA A 38 2.95 -7.11 13.14
N ALA A 39 1.61 -7.19 13.00
CA ALA A 39 0.84 -8.38 13.39
C ALA A 39 1.22 -9.61 12.55
N ASP A 40 1.38 -9.48 11.24
CA ASP A 40 1.86 -10.55 10.35
C ASP A 40 3.23 -11.08 10.82
N THR A 41 4.14 -10.17 11.22
CA THR A 41 5.45 -10.53 11.76
C THR A 41 5.33 -11.26 13.11
N ALA A 42 4.45 -10.80 14.00
CA ALA A 42 4.20 -11.44 15.28
C ALA A 42 3.60 -12.85 15.11
N ILE A 43 2.71 -13.04 14.14
CA ILE A 43 2.12 -14.34 13.83
C ILE A 43 3.20 -15.33 13.35
N VAL A 44 4.10 -14.90 12.46
CA VAL A 44 5.24 -15.74 12.06
C VAL A 44 6.07 -16.14 13.29
N GLY A 45 6.30 -15.23 14.22
CA GLY A 45 7.05 -15.50 15.45
C GLY A 45 6.35 -16.44 16.42
N LEU A 46 5.01 -16.50 16.42
CA LEU A 46 4.23 -17.34 17.32
C LEU A 46 4.01 -18.76 16.79
N PHE A 47 3.89 -18.91 15.48
CA PHE A 47 3.47 -20.18 14.85
C PHE A 47 4.58 -20.92 14.13
N ASP A 48 5.76 -20.29 13.99
CA ASP A 48 6.89 -20.91 13.30
C ASP A 48 8.21 -20.77 14.09
N THR A 49 9.26 -21.35 13.53
CA THR A 49 10.59 -21.41 14.16
C THR A 49 11.25 -20.05 14.24
N SER A 50 12.27 -19.93 15.12
CA SER A 50 13.13 -18.75 15.21
C SER A 50 13.78 -18.37 13.87
N SER A 51 14.03 -19.34 12.98
CA SER A 51 14.56 -19.14 11.63
C SER A 51 13.61 -18.39 10.73
N SER A 52 12.30 -18.63 10.83
CA SER A 52 11.28 -17.91 10.04
C SER A 52 11.12 -16.46 10.49
N LEU A 53 11.19 -16.22 11.80
CA LEU A 53 11.20 -14.87 12.34
C LEU A 53 12.47 -14.10 11.93
N ALA A 54 13.62 -14.74 11.95
CA ALA A 54 14.87 -14.18 11.46
C ALA A 54 14.81 -13.85 9.96
N ALA A 55 14.17 -14.71 9.14
CA ALA A 55 13.95 -14.46 7.72
C ALA A 55 13.09 -13.23 7.48
N VAL A 56 12.00 -13.03 8.26
CA VAL A 56 11.16 -11.84 8.19
C VAL A 56 11.94 -10.58 8.57
N GLY A 57 12.78 -10.64 9.60
CA GLY A 57 13.63 -9.54 10.01
C GLY A 57 14.66 -9.16 8.95
N THR A 58 15.28 -10.17 8.33
CA THR A 58 16.32 -10.00 7.31
C THR A 58 15.85 -9.25 6.08
N ASN A 59 14.74 -9.68 5.47
CA ASN A 59 14.26 -9.11 4.22
C ASN A 59 13.17 -8.02 4.40
N GLY A 60 12.69 -7.82 5.62
CA GLY A 60 11.63 -6.85 5.91
C GLY A 60 11.99 -5.43 5.53
N LYS A 61 13.26 -5.03 5.70
CA LYS A 61 13.76 -3.70 5.30
C LYS A 61 13.77 -3.49 3.79
N ILE A 62 14.16 -4.53 3.03
CA ILE A 62 14.17 -4.49 1.56
C ILE A 62 12.75 -4.37 1.02
N ILE A 63 11.83 -5.20 1.52
CA ILE A 63 10.41 -5.14 1.14
C ILE A 63 9.82 -3.77 1.49
N ALA A 64 10.08 -3.27 2.70
CA ALA A 64 9.60 -1.96 3.14
C ALA A 64 10.09 -0.81 2.24
N LEU A 65 11.34 -0.85 1.78
CA LEU A 65 11.91 0.16 0.88
C LEU A 65 11.16 0.18 -0.47
N ILE A 66 10.89 -0.98 -1.05
CA ILE A 66 10.18 -1.09 -2.33
C ILE A 66 8.72 -0.63 -2.20
N VAL A 67 8.03 -1.06 -1.14
CA VAL A 67 6.66 -0.62 -0.85
C VAL A 67 6.62 0.90 -0.62
N ALA A 68 7.61 1.47 0.07
CA ALA A 68 7.72 2.91 0.27
C ALA A 68 7.89 3.69 -1.06
N LEU A 69 8.62 3.12 -2.03
CA LEU A 69 8.75 3.71 -3.36
C LEU A 69 7.39 3.77 -4.08
N SER A 70 6.65 2.66 -4.11
CA SER A 70 5.31 2.59 -4.72
C SER A 70 4.35 3.59 -4.06
N SER A 71 4.35 3.67 -2.73
CA SER A 71 3.55 4.64 -1.98
C SER A 71 3.95 6.08 -2.27
N GLY A 72 5.25 6.35 -2.38
CA GLY A 72 5.78 7.68 -2.75
C GLY A 72 5.32 8.15 -4.13
N LEU A 73 5.31 7.24 -5.12
CA LEU A 73 4.77 7.52 -6.45
C LEU A 73 3.27 7.86 -6.40
N SER A 74 2.49 7.14 -5.59
CA SER A 74 1.06 7.43 -5.40
C SER A 74 0.82 8.81 -4.79
N VAL A 75 1.64 9.23 -3.83
CA VAL A 75 1.60 10.59 -3.25
C VAL A 75 1.91 11.64 -4.32
N GLY A 76 2.92 11.41 -5.16
CA GLY A 76 3.24 12.27 -6.31
C GLY A 76 2.06 12.44 -7.27
N VAL A 77 1.39 11.33 -7.61
CA VAL A 77 0.16 11.35 -8.45
C VAL A 77 -0.95 12.16 -7.79
N ASN A 78 -1.18 11.99 -6.49
CA ASN A 78 -2.17 12.75 -5.73
C ASN A 78 -1.95 14.27 -5.90
N VAL A 79 -0.70 14.74 -5.73
CA VAL A 79 -0.34 16.16 -5.88
C VAL A 79 -0.56 16.63 -7.32
N LEU A 80 -0.08 15.89 -8.32
CA LEU A 80 -0.22 16.25 -9.74
C LEU A 80 -1.69 16.34 -10.16
N VAL A 81 -2.52 15.40 -9.72
CA VAL A 81 -3.97 15.41 -10.02
C VAL A 81 -4.66 16.59 -9.33
N ALA A 82 -4.34 16.86 -8.06
CA ALA A 82 -4.89 17.99 -7.33
C ALA A 82 -4.56 19.34 -8.00
N GLN A 83 -3.37 19.48 -8.57
CA GLN A 83 -2.96 20.68 -9.32
C GLN A 83 -3.67 20.82 -10.68
N GLN A 84 -3.99 19.72 -11.33
CA GLN A 84 -4.56 19.68 -12.69
C GLN A 84 -6.07 19.38 -12.70
N ILE A 85 -6.73 19.45 -11.56
CA ILE A 85 -8.13 19.03 -11.38
C ILE A 85 -9.12 19.70 -12.33
N ARG A 86 -8.84 20.94 -12.75
CA ARG A 86 -9.68 21.70 -13.70
C ARG A 86 -9.60 21.17 -15.14
N GLN A 87 -8.68 20.27 -15.46
CA GLN A 87 -8.46 19.74 -16.81
C GLN A 87 -8.58 18.21 -16.81
N LEU A 88 -9.79 17.71 -16.91
CA LEU A 88 -10.14 16.28 -16.90
C LEU A 88 -9.30 15.41 -17.84
N TYR A 89 -9.06 15.89 -19.06
CA TYR A 89 -8.23 15.20 -20.04
C TYR A 89 -6.80 14.97 -19.53
N ARG A 90 -6.25 15.93 -18.80
CA ARG A 90 -4.90 15.82 -18.20
C ARG A 90 -4.88 14.79 -17.06
N CYS A 91 -5.93 14.71 -16.26
CA CYS A 91 -6.02 13.71 -15.18
C CYS A 91 -5.94 12.28 -15.71
N ARG A 92 -6.64 11.96 -16.80
CA ARG A 92 -6.56 10.64 -17.44
C ARG A 92 -5.17 10.36 -18.05
N LYS A 93 -4.55 11.37 -18.63
CA LYS A 93 -3.19 11.25 -19.17
C LYS A 93 -2.17 11.02 -18.04
N ILE A 94 -2.29 11.78 -16.94
CA ILE A 94 -1.47 11.60 -15.73
C ILE A 94 -1.63 10.19 -15.20
N LEU A 95 -2.86 9.69 -15.02
CA LEU A 95 -3.13 8.34 -14.55
C LEU A 95 -2.38 7.29 -15.38
N ARG A 96 -2.52 7.32 -16.72
CA ARG A 96 -1.87 6.34 -17.61
C ARG A 96 -0.35 6.42 -17.55
N ILE A 97 0.22 7.63 -17.64
CA ILE A 97 1.67 7.81 -17.61
C ILE A 97 2.24 7.35 -16.27
N CYS A 98 1.63 7.77 -15.16
CA CYS A 98 2.10 7.41 -13.83
C CYS A 98 1.94 5.91 -13.56
N LEU A 99 0.88 5.27 -14.08
CA LEU A 99 0.67 3.85 -13.93
C LEU A 99 1.74 3.05 -14.67
N VAL A 100 2.01 3.39 -15.94
CA VAL A 100 3.07 2.75 -16.74
C VAL A 100 4.43 3.00 -16.10
N PHE A 101 4.74 4.24 -15.72
CA PHE A 101 6.02 4.59 -15.09
C PHE A 101 6.21 3.85 -13.77
N SER A 102 5.17 3.76 -12.94
CA SER A 102 5.22 3.07 -11.65
C SER A 102 5.46 1.56 -11.82
N ILE A 103 4.76 0.91 -12.76
CA ILE A 103 4.96 -0.52 -13.05
C ILE A 103 6.38 -0.76 -13.57
N VAL A 104 6.84 0.03 -14.54
CA VAL A 104 8.18 -0.12 -15.12
C VAL A 104 9.27 0.09 -14.07
N SER A 105 9.16 1.13 -13.25
CA SER A 105 10.13 1.40 -12.17
C SER A 105 10.13 0.30 -11.11
N SER A 106 8.96 -0.24 -10.76
CA SER A 106 8.86 -1.38 -9.83
C SER A 106 9.53 -2.62 -10.41
N LEU A 107 9.26 -2.96 -11.66
CA LEU A 107 9.89 -4.12 -12.32
C LEU A 107 11.42 -3.98 -12.36
N ILE A 108 11.94 -2.82 -12.76
CA ILE A 108 13.40 -2.58 -12.81
C ILE A 108 14.06 -2.77 -11.45
N LEU A 109 13.39 -2.43 -10.35
CA LEU A 109 13.93 -2.57 -9.01
C LEU A 109 13.73 -3.96 -8.42
N ILE A 110 12.60 -4.58 -8.70
CA ILE A 110 12.19 -5.85 -8.10
C ILE A 110 12.87 -7.02 -8.80
N GLU A 111 12.94 -7.03 -10.12
CA GLU A 111 13.49 -8.16 -10.86
C GLU A 111 14.91 -8.55 -10.46
N PRO A 112 15.88 -7.62 -10.33
CA PRO A 112 17.21 -7.97 -9.85
C PRO A 112 17.21 -8.56 -8.44
N LEU A 113 16.34 -8.06 -7.55
CA LEU A 113 16.21 -8.58 -6.18
C LEU A 113 15.62 -9.99 -6.15
N VAL A 114 14.67 -10.27 -7.02
CA VAL A 114 14.06 -11.61 -7.12
C VAL A 114 15.02 -12.61 -7.78
N ILE A 115 15.72 -12.20 -8.83
CA ILE A 115 16.69 -13.06 -9.54
C ILE A 115 17.88 -13.38 -8.64
N PHE A 116 18.48 -12.38 -8.01
CA PHE A 116 19.66 -12.53 -7.15
C PHE A 116 19.31 -12.68 -5.65
N ARG A 117 18.09 -13.11 -5.31
CA ARG A 117 17.59 -13.19 -3.93
C ARG A 117 18.51 -13.94 -2.98
N ASN A 118 19.09 -15.08 -3.42
CA ASN A 118 20.01 -15.88 -2.61
C ASN A 118 21.26 -15.09 -2.24
N PHE A 119 21.80 -14.31 -3.17
CA PHE A 119 22.96 -13.46 -2.96
C PHE A 119 22.63 -12.35 -1.94
N PHE A 120 21.53 -11.61 -2.15
CA PHE A 120 21.15 -10.53 -1.24
C PHE A 120 20.82 -11.03 0.18
N VAL A 121 20.09 -12.13 0.29
CA VAL A 121 19.76 -12.71 1.61
C VAL A 121 20.97 -13.28 2.30
N GLY A 122 21.92 -13.85 1.56
CA GLY A 122 23.18 -14.40 2.09
C GLY A 122 24.08 -13.37 2.80
N PHE A 123 23.94 -12.07 2.48
CA PHE A 123 24.62 -11.01 3.24
C PHE A 123 24.12 -10.85 4.68
N PHE A 124 22.88 -11.25 4.94
CA PHE A 124 22.26 -11.02 6.24
C PHE A 124 22.22 -12.25 7.13
N SER A 125 22.34 -13.46 6.56
CA SER A 125 22.32 -14.71 7.32
C SER A 125 23.15 -15.78 6.63
N ALA A 126 23.87 -16.58 7.42
CA ALA A 126 24.58 -17.78 6.98
C ALA A 126 23.75 -19.06 7.14
N ASP A 127 22.61 -18.99 7.85
CA ASP A 127 21.72 -20.14 8.10
C ASP A 127 20.90 -20.43 6.85
N GLN A 128 21.06 -21.64 6.29
CA GLN A 128 20.38 -22.09 5.08
C GLN A 128 18.85 -22.11 5.22
N THR A 129 18.33 -22.40 6.40
CA THR A 129 16.89 -22.42 6.68
C THR A 129 16.31 -21.00 6.64
N VAL A 130 17.05 -20.04 7.23
CA VAL A 130 16.68 -18.61 7.19
C VAL A 130 16.72 -18.11 5.75
N ILE A 131 17.74 -18.48 4.96
CA ILE A 131 17.86 -18.07 3.55
C ILE A 131 16.69 -18.62 2.74
N GLN A 132 16.32 -19.88 2.88
CA GLN A 132 15.21 -20.50 2.15
C GLN A 132 13.87 -19.81 2.46
N ASN A 133 13.56 -19.60 3.74
CA ASN A 133 12.33 -18.93 4.17
C ASN A 133 12.28 -17.46 3.71
N ALA A 134 13.40 -16.76 3.75
CA ALA A 134 13.51 -15.40 3.26
C ALA A 134 13.33 -15.31 1.73
N CYS A 135 13.93 -16.22 0.98
CA CYS A 135 13.77 -16.30 -0.48
C CYS A 135 12.35 -16.64 -0.89
N LEU A 136 11.68 -17.52 -0.15
CA LEU A 136 10.26 -17.83 -0.35
C LEU A 136 9.39 -16.58 -0.15
N ARG A 137 9.62 -15.84 0.93
CA ARG A 137 8.89 -14.61 1.21
C ARG A 137 9.10 -13.55 0.12
N ILE A 138 10.34 -13.37 -0.35
CA ILE A 138 10.67 -12.47 -1.47
C ILE A 138 9.87 -12.86 -2.71
N LEU A 139 9.85 -14.14 -3.07
CA LEU A 139 9.08 -14.62 -4.21
C LEU A 139 7.57 -14.37 -4.05
N CYS A 140 7.00 -14.70 -2.92
CA CYS A 140 5.55 -14.58 -2.70
C CYS A 140 5.07 -13.12 -2.58
N ILE A 141 5.93 -12.20 -2.12
CA ILE A 141 5.54 -10.81 -1.90
C ILE A 141 6.07 -9.91 -3.02
N LEU A 142 7.40 -9.87 -3.25
CA LEU A 142 7.98 -8.91 -4.19
C LEU A 142 7.64 -9.19 -5.65
N PHE A 143 7.53 -10.46 -6.05
CA PHE A 143 7.14 -10.78 -7.41
C PHE A 143 5.76 -10.21 -7.78
N PHE A 144 4.85 -10.17 -6.83
CA PHE A 144 3.50 -9.61 -7.02
C PHE A 144 3.37 -8.13 -6.65
N GLU A 145 4.44 -7.49 -6.11
CA GLU A 145 4.41 -6.08 -5.70
C GLU A 145 3.97 -5.11 -6.80
N PRO A 146 4.28 -5.30 -8.11
CA PRO A 146 3.77 -4.44 -9.17
C PRO A 146 2.24 -4.34 -9.21
N LEU A 147 1.50 -5.33 -8.67
CA LEU A 147 0.04 -5.26 -8.51
C LEU A 147 -0.38 -4.15 -7.56
N CYS A 148 0.47 -3.80 -6.57
CA CYS A 148 0.19 -2.69 -5.66
C CYS A 148 -0.01 -1.37 -6.41
N ASN A 149 0.76 -1.13 -7.47
CA ASN A 149 0.64 0.07 -8.28
C ASN A 149 -0.72 0.19 -8.97
N LEU A 150 -1.36 -0.95 -9.30
CA LEU A 150 -2.68 -0.96 -9.95
C LEU A 150 -3.80 -0.44 -9.04
N TYR A 151 -3.65 -0.48 -7.72
CA TYR A 151 -4.60 0.16 -6.81
C TYR A 151 -4.08 1.47 -6.21
N GLU A 152 -2.77 1.59 -5.95
CA GLU A 152 -2.19 2.78 -5.33
C GLU A 152 -2.29 4.02 -6.24
N ILE A 153 -2.01 3.88 -7.54
CA ILE A 153 -2.08 5.00 -8.48
C ILE A 153 -3.53 5.50 -8.66
N PRO A 154 -4.56 4.66 -8.93
CA PRO A 154 -5.95 5.12 -8.93
C PRO A 154 -6.42 5.66 -7.58
N ALA A 155 -5.97 5.08 -6.47
CA ALA A 155 -6.25 5.63 -5.14
C ALA A 155 -5.66 7.04 -4.97
N GLY A 156 -4.46 7.31 -5.50
CA GLY A 156 -3.85 8.64 -5.56
C GLY A 156 -4.71 9.64 -6.34
N VAL A 157 -5.26 9.22 -7.49
CA VAL A 157 -6.19 10.05 -8.28
C VAL A 157 -7.47 10.35 -7.48
N LEU A 158 -8.08 9.36 -6.83
CA LEU A 158 -9.26 9.55 -5.99
C LEU A 158 -8.98 10.53 -4.83
N ARG A 159 -7.82 10.42 -4.18
CA ARG A 159 -7.38 11.36 -3.14
C ARG A 159 -7.21 12.77 -3.71
N GLY A 160 -6.53 12.92 -4.85
CA GLY A 160 -6.30 14.19 -5.53
C GLY A 160 -7.58 14.89 -5.99
N THR A 161 -8.64 14.12 -6.29
CA THR A 161 -9.97 14.65 -6.63
C THR A 161 -10.87 14.89 -5.41
N GLY A 162 -10.33 14.81 -4.19
CA GLY A 162 -11.04 15.10 -2.94
C GLY A 162 -11.78 13.91 -2.31
N HIS A 163 -11.74 12.73 -2.92
CA HIS A 163 -12.39 11.53 -2.41
C HIS A 163 -11.43 10.67 -1.56
N SER A 164 -10.81 11.25 -0.52
CA SER A 164 -9.77 10.57 0.28
C SER A 164 -10.31 9.44 1.16
N LEU A 165 -11.54 9.54 1.63
CA LEU A 165 -12.13 8.54 2.53
C LEU A 165 -12.34 7.19 1.84
N TYR A 166 -12.81 7.19 0.59
CA TYR A 166 -13.11 5.95 -0.13
C TYR A 166 -11.87 5.04 -0.30
N PRO A 167 -10.75 5.51 -0.88
CA PRO A 167 -9.55 4.67 -0.99
C PRO A 167 -9.01 4.22 0.38
N ALA A 168 -9.11 5.05 1.42
CA ALA A 168 -8.69 4.64 2.76
C ALA A 168 -9.52 3.45 3.28
N VAL A 169 -10.85 3.53 3.20
CA VAL A 169 -11.76 2.45 3.61
C VAL A 169 -11.56 1.20 2.74
N ALA A 170 -11.47 1.36 1.41
CA ALA A 170 -11.27 0.25 0.48
C ALA A 170 -9.94 -0.50 0.77
N THR A 171 -8.88 0.23 1.08
CA THR A 171 -7.59 -0.36 1.45
C THR A 171 -7.68 -1.09 2.79
N ILE A 172 -8.31 -0.50 3.81
CA ILE A 172 -8.51 -1.17 5.11
C ILE A 172 -9.29 -2.48 4.93
N ILE A 173 -10.38 -2.48 4.20
CA ILE A 173 -11.17 -3.68 3.94
C ILE A 173 -10.37 -4.70 3.14
N GLY A 174 -9.76 -4.29 2.02
CA GLY A 174 -9.07 -5.18 1.09
C GLY A 174 -7.79 -5.76 1.66
N THR A 175 -6.99 -4.99 2.40
CA THR A 175 -5.73 -5.48 2.96
C THR A 175 -5.89 -5.94 4.41
N CYS A 176 -6.44 -5.13 5.29
CA CYS A 176 -6.46 -5.40 6.72
C CYS A 176 -7.53 -6.43 7.09
N CYS A 177 -8.80 -6.14 6.81
CA CYS A 177 -9.90 -7.04 7.19
C CYS A 177 -9.76 -8.40 6.51
N PHE A 178 -9.42 -8.41 5.22
CA PHE A 178 -9.21 -9.65 4.48
C PHE A 178 -8.11 -10.53 5.09
N ARG A 179 -6.97 -9.95 5.46
CA ARG A 179 -5.86 -10.71 6.06
C ARG A 179 -6.23 -11.29 7.42
N ILE A 180 -6.97 -10.54 8.27
CA ILE A 180 -7.49 -11.10 9.54
C ILE A 180 -8.35 -12.33 9.27
N VAL A 181 -9.31 -12.21 8.35
CA VAL A 181 -10.19 -13.34 7.98
C VAL A 181 -9.36 -14.50 7.44
N TRP A 182 -8.38 -14.25 6.58
CA TRP A 182 -7.49 -15.28 6.04
C TRP A 182 -6.71 -16.01 7.13
N ILE A 183 -6.13 -15.27 8.09
CA ILE A 183 -5.41 -15.87 9.21
C ILE A 183 -6.32 -16.70 10.10
N CYS A 184 -7.50 -16.19 10.44
CA CYS A 184 -8.47 -16.88 11.30
C CYS A 184 -9.12 -18.10 10.66
N THR A 185 -9.17 -18.15 9.31
CA THR A 185 -9.83 -19.25 8.57
C THR A 185 -8.82 -20.18 7.93
N VAL A 186 -8.14 -19.70 6.88
CA VAL A 186 -7.28 -20.51 6.01
C VAL A 186 -5.99 -20.91 6.72
N PHE A 187 -5.28 -19.92 7.29
CA PHE A 187 -4.00 -20.19 7.95
C PHE A 187 -4.17 -21.08 9.20
N ARG A 188 -5.25 -20.87 9.97
CA ARG A 188 -5.57 -21.72 11.13
C ARG A 188 -5.76 -23.19 10.78
N HIS A 189 -6.14 -23.49 9.52
CA HIS A 189 -6.37 -24.88 9.08
C HIS A 189 -5.10 -25.54 8.55
N TYR A 190 -4.27 -24.80 7.82
CA TYR A 190 -3.13 -25.39 7.10
C TYR A 190 -1.76 -25.17 7.75
N HIS A 191 -1.56 -24.16 8.61
CA HIS A 191 -0.34 -23.84 9.36
C HIS A 191 0.95 -23.84 8.52
N GLN A 192 0.91 -23.42 7.25
CA GLN A 192 2.07 -23.36 6.35
C GLN A 192 2.44 -21.92 6.02
N LEU A 193 3.75 -21.57 6.06
CA LEU A 193 4.25 -20.23 5.74
C LEU A 193 3.84 -19.72 4.36
N ASN A 194 3.83 -20.60 3.36
CA ASN A 194 3.41 -20.26 1.99
C ASN A 194 2.00 -19.68 1.97
N ILE A 195 1.09 -20.31 2.72
CA ILE A 195 -0.31 -19.90 2.80
C ILE A 195 -0.44 -18.52 3.46
N LEU A 196 0.38 -18.23 4.46
CA LEU A 196 0.42 -16.92 5.08
C LEU A 196 0.87 -15.85 4.07
N TYR A 197 1.92 -16.14 3.29
CA TYR A 197 2.44 -15.18 2.31
C TYR A 197 1.51 -14.98 1.09
N TYR A 198 0.73 -15.97 0.68
CA TYR A 198 -0.28 -15.81 -0.36
C TYR A 198 -1.42 -14.85 0.02
N ALA A 199 -1.64 -14.60 1.30
CA ALA A 199 -2.58 -13.57 1.73
C ALA A 199 -2.26 -12.18 1.15
N PHE A 200 -0.98 -11.86 0.89
CA PHE A 200 -0.55 -10.56 0.34
C PHE A 200 -1.08 -10.34 -1.08
N PRO A 201 -0.72 -11.14 -2.09
CA PRO A 201 -1.19 -10.91 -3.46
C PRO A 201 -2.71 -11.03 -3.58
N ILE A 202 -3.36 -11.93 -2.85
CA ILE A 202 -4.83 -12.06 -2.89
C ILE A 202 -5.50 -10.81 -2.32
N SER A 203 -5.00 -10.28 -1.20
CA SER A 203 -5.49 -9.01 -0.62
C SER A 203 -5.33 -7.82 -1.57
N TRP A 204 -4.24 -7.78 -2.34
CA TRP A 204 -4.01 -6.74 -3.35
C TRP A 204 -5.00 -6.82 -4.50
N VAL A 205 -5.28 -8.04 -5.01
CA VAL A 205 -6.30 -8.24 -6.04
C VAL A 205 -7.67 -7.77 -5.56
N LEU A 206 -8.06 -8.10 -4.32
CA LEU A 206 -9.30 -7.62 -3.73
C LEU A 206 -9.33 -6.09 -3.63
N THR A 207 -8.22 -5.50 -3.21
CA THR A 207 -8.09 -4.03 -3.11
C THR A 207 -8.18 -3.35 -4.48
N ILE A 208 -7.56 -3.94 -5.53
CA ILE A 208 -7.69 -3.47 -6.92
C ILE A 208 -9.16 -3.44 -7.33
N ILE A 209 -9.91 -4.51 -7.07
CA ILE A 209 -11.33 -4.59 -7.39
C ILE A 209 -12.11 -3.48 -6.68
N LEU A 210 -11.92 -3.32 -5.36
CA LEU A 210 -12.60 -2.29 -4.57
C LEU A 210 -12.28 -0.88 -5.07
N ILE A 211 -11.01 -0.57 -5.31
CA ILE A 211 -10.59 0.75 -5.83
C ILE A 211 -11.15 1.00 -7.24
N THR A 212 -11.14 -0.03 -8.10
CA THR A 212 -11.69 0.09 -9.46
C THR A 212 -13.20 0.36 -9.43
N ILE A 213 -13.95 -0.34 -8.58
CA ILE A 213 -15.39 -0.07 -8.37
C ILE A 213 -15.60 1.39 -7.93
N GLY A 214 -14.84 1.86 -6.95
CA GLY A 214 -14.91 3.24 -6.49
C GLY A 214 -14.53 4.26 -7.56
N PHE A 215 -13.52 3.94 -8.35
CA PHE A 215 -13.10 4.81 -9.47
C PHE A 215 -14.20 4.95 -10.51
N ILE A 216 -14.87 3.84 -10.86
CA ILE A 216 -16.01 3.86 -11.79
C ILE A 216 -17.23 4.56 -11.19
N ALA A 217 -17.54 4.29 -9.91
CA ALA A 217 -18.71 4.85 -9.23
C ALA A 217 -18.59 6.37 -9.00
N LYS A 218 -17.43 6.84 -8.56
CA LYS A 218 -17.18 8.25 -8.26
C LYS A 218 -16.91 9.08 -9.51
N LYS A 219 -16.62 8.43 -10.66
CA LYS A 219 -16.33 9.10 -11.95
C LYS A 219 -15.46 10.35 -11.75
N PRO A 220 -14.27 10.23 -11.16
CA PRO A 220 -13.42 11.40 -10.84
C PRO A 220 -13.08 12.23 -12.07
N ASP A 221 -13.37 11.69 -13.26
CA ASP A 221 -13.22 12.31 -14.57
C ASP A 221 -14.46 13.09 -15.06
N LYS A 222 -15.59 13.06 -14.31
CA LYS A 222 -16.86 13.74 -14.67
C LYS A 222 -17.36 14.71 -13.59
N THR A 223 -16.67 14.81 -12.46
CA THR A 223 -17.19 15.51 -11.26
C THR A 223 -16.89 17.02 -11.26
N PHE A 224 -16.33 17.58 -12.35
CA PHE A 224 -16.04 19.02 -12.47
C PHE A 224 -16.39 19.58 -13.83
#